data_9a050d9f2d42e324de8c78b1eaf231d2
#
_entry.id   9a050d9f2d42e324de8c78b1eaf231d2
#
_cell.length_a   1.000
_cell.length_b   1.000
_cell.length_c   1.000
_cell.angle_alpha   90.00
_cell.angle_beta   90.00
_cell.angle_gamma   90.00
#
_symmetry.space_group_name_H-M   'P 1'
#
loop_
_entity.id
_entity.type
_entity.pdbx_description
1 polymer ?
#
loop_
_entity_poly.entity_id
_entity_poly.type
_entity_poly.pdbx_seq_one_letter_code
_entity_poly.pdbx_strand_id
1 'polypeptide(L)'
;MPEQQLEPRLSVDLPVRIWGMTAEGRPFSQPARAQNISSEGARLSGVESELKVGDVIGVQCNEKKARCTVVWVVNAGPVKKNQVGVKLVGAQESPWQSFLPLDGARVAISSSNRRRYQRHKISLPLELRDERVNAPLRINATDVSGNGCYIETMMPVPVGTVLRVDLWLDQEHLKITAVVRTCDPGVGNGIEFTGMPPEAKERMQAYLDTIDPPKGISNPQ
;
A
#
# COMPACT_ATOMS: atom_id res chain seq x y z
N MET A 1 5.79 3.63 -32.11
CA MET A 1 5.50 2.65 -31.07
C MET A 1 6.67 2.69 -30.13
N PRO A 2 6.58 3.22 -28.88
CA PRO A 2 7.69 3.11 -27.95
C PRO A 2 7.77 1.64 -27.51
N GLU A 3 8.93 1.02 -27.72
CA GLU A 3 9.28 -0.27 -27.13
C GLU A 3 9.13 -0.17 -25.61
N GLN A 4 8.16 -0.89 -25.07
CA GLN A 4 8.12 -1.16 -23.65
C GLN A 4 9.34 -2.02 -23.34
N GLN A 5 10.40 -1.41 -22.79
CA GLN A 5 11.49 -2.15 -22.18
C GLN A 5 10.87 -3.04 -21.10
N LEU A 6 10.79 -4.33 -21.41
CA LEU A 6 10.35 -5.35 -20.47
C LEU A 6 11.38 -5.39 -19.33
N GLU A 7 10.99 -4.93 -18.17
CA GLU A 7 11.79 -5.01 -16.96
C GLU A 7 12.26 -6.45 -16.74
N PRO A 8 13.56 -6.70 -16.46
CA PRO A 8 14.07 -8.05 -16.27
C PRO A 8 13.35 -8.70 -15.08
N ARG A 9 12.82 -9.89 -15.32
CA ARG A 9 12.11 -10.68 -14.31
C ARG A 9 12.97 -11.81 -13.81
N LEU A 10 13.07 -11.93 -12.49
CA LEU A 10 13.78 -13.01 -11.84
C LEU A 10 12.83 -14.20 -11.60
N SER A 11 13.23 -15.37 -12.06
CA SER A 11 12.50 -16.62 -11.80
C SER A 11 12.82 -17.09 -10.38
N VAL A 12 11.81 -17.15 -9.52
CA VAL A 12 11.88 -17.54 -8.11
C VAL A 12 10.67 -18.40 -7.75
N ASP A 13 10.64 -18.90 -6.53
CA ASP A 13 9.49 -19.57 -5.95
C ASP A 13 9.40 -19.23 -4.45
N LEU A 14 8.86 -18.04 -4.16
CA LEU A 14 8.81 -17.47 -2.82
C LEU A 14 7.44 -17.70 -2.18
N PRO A 15 7.38 -18.18 -0.93
CA PRO A 15 6.12 -18.25 -0.20
C PRO A 15 5.64 -16.83 0.12
N VAL A 16 4.37 -16.57 -0.17
CA VAL A 16 3.70 -15.31 0.13
C VAL A 16 2.33 -15.57 0.74
N ARG A 17 1.82 -14.60 1.48
CA ARG A 17 0.42 -14.55 1.91
C ARG A 17 -0.28 -13.46 1.11
N ILE A 18 -1.47 -13.78 0.63
CA ILE A 18 -2.33 -12.81 -0.06
C ILE A 18 -3.66 -12.67 0.68
N TRP A 19 -4.25 -11.48 0.63
CA TRP A 19 -5.56 -11.20 1.22
C TRP A 19 -6.28 -10.10 0.46
N GLY A 20 -7.58 -10.05 0.63
CA GLY A 20 -8.45 -9.07 -0.02
C GLY A 20 -9.91 -9.48 0.08
N MET A 21 -10.70 -9.02 -0.90
CA MET A 21 -12.11 -9.36 -1.04
C MET A 21 -12.33 -10.09 -2.37
N THR A 22 -13.16 -11.14 -2.36
CA THR A 22 -13.59 -11.79 -3.61
C THR A 22 -14.61 -10.91 -4.34
N ALA A 23 -14.93 -11.26 -5.57
CA ALA A 23 -15.95 -10.58 -6.36
C ALA A 23 -17.35 -10.58 -5.71
N GLU A 24 -17.62 -11.58 -4.84
CA GLU A 24 -18.87 -11.72 -4.06
C GLU A 24 -18.84 -10.96 -2.74
N GLY A 25 -17.79 -10.17 -2.48
CA GLY A 25 -17.64 -9.40 -1.25
C GLY A 25 -17.24 -10.23 -0.02
N ARG A 26 -16.66 -11.42 -0.21
CA ARG A 26 -16.17 -12.25 0.89
C ARG A 26 -14.70 -11.99 1.16
N PRO A 27 -14.29 -11.75 2.41
CA PRO A 27 -12.89 -11.61 2.74
C PRO A 27 -12.15 -12.94 2.56
N PHE A 28 -10.93 -12.88 2.06
CA PHE A 28 -10.05 -14.04 1.98
C PHE A 28 -8.65 -13.71 2.49
N SER A 29 -7.97 -14.72 3.01
CA SER A 29 -6.53 -14.69 3.32
C SER A 29 -6.01 -16.10 3.11
N GLN A 30 -5.01 -16.25 2.23
CA GLN A 30 -4.49 -17.54 1.84
C GLN A 30 -3.00 -17.52 1.54
N PRO A 31 -2.30 -18.66 1.64
CA PRO A 31 -0.96 -18.80 1.10
C PRO A 31 -1.00 -18.82 -0.44
N ALA A 32 0.06 -18.32 -1.04
CA ALA A 32 0.33 -18.38 -2.47
C ALA A 32 1.85 -18.43 -2.70
N ARG A 33 2.30 -18.49 -3.94
CA ARG A 33 3.70 -18.47 -4.29
C ARG A 33 3.97 -17.38 -5.33
N ALA A 34 4.94 -16.51 -5.04
CA ALA A 34 5.37 -15.50 -6.00
C ALA A 34 6.46 -16.08 -6.91
N GLN A 35 6.24 -15.94 -8.20
CA GLN A 35 7.13 -16.39 -9.26
C GLN A 35 7.37 -15.26 -10.26
N ASN A 36 8.50 -15.28 -10.99
CA ASN A 36 8.83 -14.26 -12.00
C ASN A 36 8.64 -12.84 -11.46
N ILE A 37 9.34 -12.54 -10.37
CA ILE A 37 9.28 -11.23 -9.69
C ILE A 37 10.09 -10.17 -10.44
N SER A 38 9.64 -8.92 -10.34
CA SER A 38 10.36 -7.71 -10.73
C SER A 38 10.17 -6.62 -9.67
N SER A 39 10.78 -5.44 -9.85
CA SER A 39 10.57 -4.33 -8.92
C SER A 39 9.12 -3.83 -8.93
N GLU A 40 8.36 -4.03 -10.02
CA GLU A 40 6.99 -3.54 -10.19
C GLU A 40 5.90 -4.60 -9.96
N GLY A 41 6.22 -5.89 -9.98
CA GLY A 41 5.18 -6.91 -9.89
C GLY A 41 5.68 -8.35 -9.86
N ALA A 42 4.73 -9.28 -9.84
CA ALA A 42 5.01 -10.71 -9.82
C ALA A 42 3.91 -11.52 -10.50
N ARG A 43 4.24 -12.77 -10.82
CA ARG A 43 3.26 -13.83 -11.04
C ARG A 43 3.03 -14.56 -9.72
N LEU A 44 1.78 -14.66 -9.31
CA LEU A 44 1.35 -15.46 -8.15
C LEU A 44 0.70 -16.74 -8.64
N SER A 45 1.06 -17.85 -8.03
CA SER A 45 0.48 -19.18 -8.28
C SER A 45 -0.11 -19.73 -6.98
N GLY A 46 -0.98 -20.73 -7.12
CA GLY A 46 -1.65 -21.34 -5.97
C GLY A 46 -2.83 -20.52 -5.44
N VAL A 47 -3.38 -19.61 -6.26
CA VAL A 47 -4.51 -18.77 -5.87
C VAL A 47 -5.81 -19.55 -5.98
N GLU A 48 -6.53 -19.70 -4.87
CA GLU A 48 -7.82 -20.38 -4.78
C GLU A 48 -9.00 -19.44 -4.92
N SER A 49 -8.82 -18.19 -4.46
CA SER A 49 -9.87 -17.18 -4.54
C SER A 49 -10.11 -16.74 -5.97
N GLU A 50 -11.38 -16.51 -6.30
CA GLU A 50 -11.75 -15.88 -7.56
C GLU A 50 -11.40 -14.40 -7.55
N LEU A 51 -10.40 -14.05 -8.34
CA LEU A 51 -9.94 -12.69 -8.54
C LEU A 51 -10.21 -12.25 -9.96
N LYS A 52 -10.42 -10.94 -10.13
CA LYS A 52 -10.63 -10.30 -11.43
C LYS A 52 -9.53 -9.28 -11.71
N VAL A 53 -9.30 -9.00 -12.98
CA VAL A 53 -8.43 -7.90 -13.39
C VAL A 53 -8.97 -6.58 -12.82
N GLY A 54 -8.10 -5.82 -12.17
CA GLY A 54 -8.44 -4.59 -11.48
C GLY A 54 -8.62 -4.74 -9.96
N ASP A 55 -8.80 -5.96 -9.45
CA ASP A 55 -8.87 -6.18 -8.00
C ASP A 55 -7.56 -5.74 -7.33
N VAL A 56 -7.70 -5.10 -6.17
CA VAL A 56 -6.56 -4.76 -5.31
C VAL A 56 -6.46 -5.78 -4.19
N ILE A 57 -5.30 -6.39 -4.06
CA ILE A 57 -5.00 -7.37 -3.02
C ILE A 57 -3.77 -6.96 -2.22
N GLY A 58 -3.73 -7.33 -0.96
CA GLY A 58 -2.52 -7.29 -0.15
C GLY A 58 -1.63 -8.50 -0.47
N VAL A 59 -0.32 -8.27 -0.54
CA VAL A 59 0.68 -9.32 -0.69
C VAL A 59 1.75 -9.13 0.36
N GLN A 60 2.05 -10.18 1.11
CA GLN A 60 3.11 -10.21 2.11
C GLN A 60 4.16 -11.27 1.74
N CYS A 61 5.42 -10.87 1.74
CA CYS A 61 6.58 -11.76 1.65
C CYS A 61 7.47 -11.52 2.88
N ASN A 62 7.63 -12.52 3.72
CA ASN A 62 8.24 -12.38 5.05
C ASN A 62 7.51 -11.28 5.86
N GLU A 63 8.24 -10.24 6.32
CA GLU A 63 7.68 -9.13 7.09
C GLU A 63 7.20 -7.97 6.22
N LYS A 64 7.58 -7.94 4.93
CA LYS A 64 7.24 -6.85 4.02
C LYS A 64 5.89 -7.07 3.36
N LYS A 65 5.08 -6.02 3.33
CA LYS A 65 3.75 -6.01 2.72
C LYS A 65 3.66 -4.96 1.63
N ALA A 66 2.86 -5.22 0.61
CA ALA A 66 2.50 -4.23 -0.40
C ALA A 66 1.09 -4.48 -0.94
N ARG A 67 0.47 -3.44 -1.47
CA ARG A 67 -0.78 -3.54 -2.24
C ARG A 67 -0.45 -3.75 -3.70
N CYS A 68 -1.17 -4.65 -4.32
CA CYS A 68 -1.00 -4.99 -5.71
C CYS A 68 -2.34 -4.98 -6.43
N THR A 69 -2.36 -4.50 -7.67
CA THR A 69 -3.50 -4.65 -8.58
C THR A 69 -3.31 -5.91 -9.40
N VAL A 70 -4.35 -6.70 -9.52
CA VAL A 70 -4.40 -7.85 -10.44
C VAL A 70 -4.47 -7.33 -11.88
N VAL A 71 -3.51 -7.69 -12.71
CA VAL A 71 -3.39 -7.24 -14.11
C VAL A 71 -3.76 -8.31 -15.12
N TRP A 72 -3.73 -9.57 -14.74
CA TRP A 72 -4.26 -10.70 -15.52
C TRP A 72 -4.55 -11.89 -14.61
N VAL A 73 -5.47 -12.73 -15.04
CA VAL A 73 -5.87 -13.97 -14.35
C VAL A 73 -5.87 -15.10 -15.38
N VAL A 74 -5.26 -16.23 -15.03
CA VAL A 74 -5.35 -17.47 -15.79
C VAL A 74 -6.01 -18.52 -14.91
N ASN A 75 -7.20 -18.93 -15.30
CA ASN A 75 -7.92 -20.02 -14.66
C ASN A 75 -7.33 -21.35 -15.13
N ALA A 76 -6.75 -22.09 -14.22
CA ALA A 76 -6.09 -23.37 -14.56
C ALA A 76 -7.07 -24.57 -14.61
N GLY A 77 -8.38 -24.31 -14.53
CA GLY A 77 -9.44 -25.33 -14.51
C GLY A 77 -9.76 -25.84 -13.11
N PRO A 78 -10.75 -26.74 -12.98
CA PRO A 78 -11.33 -27.13 -11.68
C PRO A 78 -10.37 -27.90 -10.75
N VAL A 79 -9.27 -28.39 -11.26
CA VAL A 79 -8.29 -29.20 -10.49
C VAL A 79 -7.00 -28.42 -10.19
N LYS A 80 -6.74 -27.32 -10.88
CA LYS A 80 -5.51 -26.52 -10.72
C LYS A 80 -5.84 -25.15 -10.15
N LYS A 81 -5.04 -24.71 -9.19
CA LYS A 81 -5.15 -23.37 -8.61
C LYS A 81 -4.81 -22.30 -9.65
N ASN A 82 -5.49 -21.16 -9.57
CA ASN A 82 -5.33 -20.06 -10.51
C ASN A 82 -3.93 -19.44 -10.44
N GLN A 83 -3.54 -18.82 -11.54
CA GLN A 83 -2.37 -17.94 -11.61
C GLN A 83 -2.82 -16.52 -11.88
N VAL A 84 -2.23 -15.57 -11.19
CA VAL A 84 -2.53 -14.14 -11.36
C VAL A 84 -1.25 -13.35 -11.52
N GLY A 85 -1.26 -12.39 -12.44
CA GLY A 85 -0.23 -11.36 -12.52
C GLY A 85 -0.63 -10.18 -11.69
N VAL A 86 0.29 -9.67 -10.88
CA VAL A 86 0.06 -8.52 -10.03
C VAL A 86 1.08 -7.42 -10.29
N LYS A 87 0.64 -6.18 -10.17
CA LYS A 87 1.46 -4.98 -10.24
C LYS A 87 1.29 -4.16 -8.97
N LEU A 88 2.39 -3.59 -8.45
CA LEU A 88 2.38 -2.73 -7.28
C LEU A 88 1.50 -1.49 -7.50
N VAL A 89 0.73 -1.13 -6.49
CA VAL A 89 -0.09 0.09 -6.48
C VAL A 89 0.77 1.28 -6.06
N GLY A 90 1.00 2.22 -6.98
CA GLY A 90 1.76 3.43 -6.71
C GLY A 90 3.25 3.17 -6.44
N ALA A 91 3.92 4.12 -5.80
CA ALA A 91 5.36 4.03 -5.50
C ALA A 91 5.59 3.30 -4.17
N GLN A 92 5.35 2.00 -4.14
CA GLN A 92 5.64 1.13 -3.00
C GLN A 92 6.91 0.32 -3.30
N GLU A 93 7.65 -0.02 -2.25
CA GLU A 93 8.70 -1.02 -2.34
C GLU A 93 8.07 -2.41 -2.50
N SER A 94 8.61 -3.24 -3.37
CA SER A 94 8.10 -4.59 -3.55
C SER A 94 8.36 -5.44 -2.32
N PRO A 95 7.43 -6.30 -1.90
CA PRO A 95 7.63 -7.15 -0.72
C PRO A 95 8.76 -8.17 -0.91
N TRP A 96 9.18 -8.42 -2.14
CA TRP A 96 10.29 -9.30 -2.52
C TRP A 96 11.56 -8.55 -2.94
N GLN A 97 11.69 -7.25 -2.62
CA GLN A 97 12.83 -6.42 -3.02
C GLN A 97 14.19 -7.01 -2.63
N SER A 98 14.26 -7.66 -1.47
CA SER A 98 15.51 -8.28 -0.97
C SER A 98 16.00 -9.48 -1.80
N PHE A 99 15.15 -10.02 -2.67
CA PHE A 99 15.49 -11.14 -3.55
C PHE A 99 15.90 -10.69 -4.96
N LEU A 100 15.67 -9.40 -5.28
CA LEU A 100 16.10 -8.85 -6.58
C LEU A 100 17.60 -8.55 -6.55
N PRO A 101 18.31 -8.74 -7.68
CA PRO A 101 19.73 -8.39 -7.77
C PRO A 101 19.97 -6.92 -7.41
N LEU A 102 21.04 -6.67 -6.68
CA LEU A 102 21.48 -5.33 -6.29
C LEU A 102 22.15 -4.56 -7.44
N ASP A 103 22.17 -5.10 -8.65
CA ASP A 103 22.86 -4.49 -9.78
C ASP A 103 22.21 -3.18 -10.21
N GLY A 104 22.87 -2.16 -9.81
CA GLY A 104 23.26 -0.88 -10.34
C GLY A 104 22.54 -0.21 -11.50
N ALA A 105 21.28 -0.46 -11.74
CA ALA A 105 20.42 0.43 -12.48
C ALA A 105 19.24 0.84 -11.59
N ARG A 106 19.51 1.78 -10.67
CA ARG A 106 18.48 2.74 -10.30
C ARG A 106 18.09 3.49 -11.58
N VAL A 107 17.30 2.86 -12.42
CA VAL A 107 16.44 3.61 -13.32
C VAL A 107 15.60 4.43 -12.37
N ALA A 108 15.94 5.70 -12.28
CA ALA A 108 15.07 6.69 -11.66
C ALA A 108 13.70 6.49 -12.33
N ILE A 109 12.80 5.81 -11.62
CA ILE A 109 11.42 5.75 -12.00
C ILE A 109 10.95 7.19 -11.85
N SER A 110 11.00 7.94 -12.94
CA SER A 110 10.24 9.16 -13.05
C SER A 110 8.77 8.75 -13.16
N SER A 111 8.24 8.16 -12.07
CA SER A 111 6.84 8.33 -11.78
C SER A 111 6.69 9.83 -11.69
N SER A 112 5.95 10.43 -12.63
CA SER A 112 5.58 11.83 -12.55
C SER A 112 5.04 12.05 -11.14
N ASN A 113 5.88 12.64 -10.28
CA ASN A 113 5.59 12.77 -8.86
C ASN A 113 4.51 13.84 -8.72
N ARG A 114 3.23 13.47 -8.94
CA ARG A 114 2.06 14.32 -8.71
C ARG A 114 1.84 14.58 -7.22
N ARG A 115 2.71 14.03 -6.35
CA ARG A 115 2.57 14.11 -4.90
C ARG A 115 3.33 15.32 -4.38
N ARG A 116 2.61 16.21 -3.70
CA ARG A 116 3.16 17.41 -3.05
C ARG A 116 4.02 17.09 -1.82
N TYR A 117 3.86 15.91 -1.21
CA TYR A 117 4.50 15.51 0.05
C TYR A 117 5.06 14.11 -0.05
N GLN A 118 6.25 13.93 0.53
CA GLN A 118 6.86 12.62 0.70
C GLN A 118 5.98 11.77 1.62
N ARG A 119 5.94 10.47 1.38
CA ARG A 119 5.28 9.48 2.24
C ARG A 119 6.32 8.67 2.96
N HIS A 120 6.07 8.49 4.25
CA HIS A 120 6.93 7.71 5.13
C HIS A 120 6.24 6.38 5.46
N LYS A 121 6.98 5.29 5.34
CA LYS A 121 6.49 3.96 5.72
C LYS A 121 6.70 3.76 7.22
N ILE A 122 5.78 4.26 7.99
CA ILE A 122 5.78 4.15 9.44
C ILE A 122 4.44 3.62 9.92
N SER A 123 4.44 2.98 11.08
CA SER A 123 3.22 2.59 11.78
C SER A 123 2.88 3.68 12.81
N LEU A 124 1.83 4.43 12.52
CA LEU A 124 1.40 5.54 13.38
C LEU A 124 0.02 5.23 13.97
N PRO A 125 -0.12 5.14 15.31
CA PRO A 125 -1.41 4.86 15.93
C PRO A 125 -2.36 6.04 15.75
N LEU A 126 -3.60 5.73 15.38
CA LEU A 126 -4.67 6.71 15.27
C LEU A 126 -6.02 6.12 15.66
N GLU A 127 -6.93 6.98 16.03
CA GLU A 127 -8.34 6.65 16.27
C GLU A 127 -9.20 7.37 15.24
N LEU A 128 -10.01 6.60 14.54
CA LEU A 128 -10.95 7.10 13.53
C LEU A 128 -12.36 7.07 14.09
N ARG A 129 -13.14 8.10 13.79
CA ARG A 129 -14.58 8.14 14.07
C ARG A 129 -15.30 8.54 12.78
N ASP A 130 -16.15 7.66 12.30
CA ASP A 130 -17.15 7.99 11.29
C ASP A 130 -18.29 8.75 12.00
N GLU A 131 -18.69 9.88 11.44
CA GLU A 131 -19.80 10.69 12.01
C GLU A 131 -21.14 9.93 12.07
N ARG A 132 -21.29 8.90 11.26
CA ARG A 132 -22.49 8.04 11.19
C ARG A 132 -22.48 6.90 12.21
N VAL A 133 -21.27 6.44 12.58
CA VAL A 133 -21.08 5.30 13.48
C VAL A 133 -20.26 5.80 14.66
N ASN A 134 -20.91 6.04 15.78
CA ASN A 134 -20.30 6.67 16.96
C ASN A 134 -19.27 5.77 17.70
N ALA A 135 -18.78 4.71 17.06
CA ALA A 135 -17.79 3.81 17.62
C ALA A 135 -16.38 4.20 17.11
N PRO A 136 -15.42 4.45 18.00
CA PRO A 136 -14.05 4.72 17.61
C PRO A 136 -13.37 3.44 17.08
N LEU A 137 -12.69 3.55 15.95
CA LEU A 137 -11.84 2.51 15.40
C LEU A 137 -10.37 2.86 15.67
N ARG A 138 -9.70 2.10 16.53
CA ARG A 138 -8.25 2.23 16.76
C ARG A 138 -7.50 1.37 15.78
N ILE A 139 -6.59 1.99 15.03
CA ILE A 139 -5.87 1.36 13.93
C ILE A 139 -4.51 2.03 13.75
N ASN A 140 -3.59 1.33 13.09
CA ASN A 140 -2.33 1.93 12.69
C ASN A 140 -2.42 2.44 11.24
N ALA A 141 -2.02 3.68 11.05
CA ALA A 141 -1.78 4.21 9.71
C ALA A 141 -0.44 3.70 9.18
N THR A 142 -0.39 3.51 7.89
CA THR A 142 0.82 3.22 7.11
C THR A 142 0.94 4.24 5.99
N ASP A 143 2.08 4.32 5.30
CA ASP A 143 2.29 5.29 4.19
C ASP A 143 1.86 6.73 4.56
N VAL A 144 2.35 7.24 5.69
CA VAL A 144 1.93 8.53 6.27
C VAL A 144 2.67 9.71 5.64
N SER A 145 1.98 10.83 5.44
CA SER A 145 2.51 12.10 4.96
C SER A 145 1.79 13.28 5.62
N GLY A 146 2.30 14.49 5.45
CA GLY A 146 1.62 15.69 5.95
C GLY A 146 0.21 15.94 5.39
N ASN A 147 -0.22 15.23 4.36
CA ASN A 147 -1.55 15.39 3.73
C ASN A 147 -2.48 14.20 3.93
N GLY A 148 -2.02 13.09 4.48
CA GLY A 148 -2.86 11.92 4.63
C GLY A 148 -2.06 10.66 4.88
N CYS A 149 -2.76 9.57 5.02
CA CYS A 149 -2.16 8.26 5.26
C CYS A 149 -2.99 7.15 4.61
N TYR A 150 -2.45 5.95 4.65
CA TYR A 150 -3.19 4.73 4.35
C TYR A 150 -3.44 3.96 5.64
N ILE A 151 -4.65 3.43 5.79
CA ILE A 151 -5.04 2.57 6.90
C ILE A 151 -5.36 1.17 6.38
N GLU A 152 -4.81 0.15 7.02
CA GLU A 152 -5.10 -1.25 6.69
C GLU A 152 -6.33 -1.71 7.48
N THR A 153 -7.39 -2.11 6.78
CA THR A 153 -8.61 -2.65 7.41
C THR A 153 -9.32 -3.61 6.47
N MET A 154 -9.82 -4.70 7.03
CA MET A 154 -10.64 -5.66 6.29
C MET A 154 -12.02 -5.10 5.92
N MET A 155 -12.48 -4.07 6.63
CA MET A 155 -13.77 -3.42 6.42
C MET A 155 -13.56 -1.94 6.08
N PRO A 156 -13.10 -1.61 4.87
CA PRO A 156 -12.87 -0.24 4.49
C PRO A 156 -14.18 0.52 4.34
N VAL A 157 -14.15 1.80 4.68
CA VAL A 157 -15.31 2.69 4.53
C VAL A 157 -15.37 3.29 3.11
N PRO A 158 -16.57 3.65 2.62
CA PRO A 158 -16.76 4.18 1.26
C PRO A 158 -15.97 5.46 0.98
N VAL A 159 -15.57 5.65 -0.27
CA VAL A 159 -14.96 6.91 -0.74
C VAL A 159 -15.90 8.08 -0.48
N GLY A 160 -15.36 9.23 -0.08
CA GLY A 160 -16.11 10.43 0.27
C GLY A 160 -16.56 10.47 1.74
N THR A 161 -16.39 9.40 2.51
CA THR A 161 -16.72 9.41 3.94
C THR A 161 -15.83 10.41 4.68
N VAL A 162 -16.46 11.28 5.47
CA VAL A 162 -15.77 12.22 6.36
C VAL A 162 -15.48 11.52 7.68
N LEU A 163 -14.22 11.60 8.10
CA LEU A 163 -13.72 10.97 9.32
C LEU A 163 -13.14 12.03 10.26
N ARG A 164 -13.39 11.88 11.54
CA ARG A 164 -12.58 12.54 12.58
C ARG A 164 -11.43 11.63 12.93
N VAL A 165 -10.23 12.17 12.92
CA VAL A 165 -8.99 11.45 13.16
C VAL A 165 -8.31 12.04 14.37
N ASP A 166 -8.14 11.23 15.40
CA ASP A 166 -7.29 11.52 16.54
C ASP A 166 -5.94 10.83 16.33
N LEU A 167 -4.87 11.61 16.22
CA LEU A 167 -3.55 11.16 15.84
C LEU A 167 -2.54 11.50 16.92
N TRP A 168 -1.72 10.52 17.33
CA TRP A 168 -0.73 10.71 18.38
C TRP A 168 0.67 10.81 17.76
N LEU A 169 1.33 11.96 18.01
CA LEU A 169 2.72 12.21 17.68
C LEU A 169 3.50 12.26 18.99
N ASP A 170 4.01 11.13 19.45
CA ASP A 170 4.64 10.98 20.78
C ASP A 170 3.75 11.54 21.91
N GLN A 171 4.07 12.74 22.40
CA GLN A 171 3.36 13.42 23.48
C GLN A 171 2.24 14.35 22.98
N GLU A 172 2.17 14.60 21.68
CA GLU A 172 1.18 15.50 21.09
C GLU A 172 -0.02 14.73 20.54
N HIS A 173 -1.20 15.30 20.73
CA HIS A 173 -2.45 14.78 20.23
C HIS A 173 -3.06 15.75 19.22
N LEU A 174 -3.19 15.32 17.98
CA LEU A 174 -3.77 16.10 16.90
C LEU A 174 -5.17 15.60 16.57
N LYS A 175 -6.15 16.52 16.59
CA LYS A 175 -7.51 16.27 16.11
C LYS A 175 -7.66 16.88 14.72
N ILE A 176 -7.93 16.05 13.75
CA ILE A 176 -8.02 16.46 12.34
C ILE A 176 -9.27 15.86 11.69
N THR A 177 -9.76 16.56 10.67
CA THR A 177 -10.79 16.02 9.78
C THR A 177 -10.12 15.42 8.55
N ALA A 178 -10.62 14.30 8.10
CA ALA A 178 -10.11 13.62 6.92
C ALA A 178 -11.25 13.13 6.02
N VAL A 179 -10.93 12.86 4.76
CA VAL A 179 -11.87 12.31 3.77
C VAL A 179 -11.26 11.06 3.16
N VAL A 180 -12.04 10.01 3.05
CA VAL A 180 -11.66 8.79 2.34
C VAL A 180 -11.52 9.08 0.85
N ARG A 181 -10.35 8.84 0.27
CA ARG A 181 -10.04 9.06 -1.15
C ARG A 181 -9.96 7.77 -1.95
N THR A 182 -9.52 6.68 -1.31
CA THR A 182 -9.52 5.35 -1.93
C THR A 182 -10.13 4.33 -0.98
N CYS A 183 -10.81 3.35 -1.56
CA CYS A 183 -11.38 2.22 -0.84
C CYS A 183 -10.94 0.95 -1.58
N ASP A 184 -10.03 0.21 -0.96
CA ASP A 184 -9.50 -1.04 -1.48
C ASP A 184 -10.15 -2.19 -0.68
N PRO A 185 -11.19 -2.88 -1.21
CA PRO A 185 -11.98 -3.86 -0.46
C PRO A 185 -11.13 -4.96 0.16
N GLY A 186 -11.30 -5.20 1.47
CA GLY A 186 -10.55 -6.20 2.23
C GLY A 186 -9.07 -5.87 2.44
N VAL A 187 -8.62 -4.69 2.02
CA VAL A 187 -7.21 -4.24 2.17
C VAL A 187 -7.13 -2.97 3.00
N GLY A 188 -7.90 -1.91 2.66
CA GLY A 188 -7.88 -0.69 3.44
C GLY A 188 -8.39 0.56 2.72
N ASN A 189 -8.08 1.72 3.33
CA ASN A 189 -8.46 3.04 2.82
C ASN A 189 -7.25 3.98 2.71
N GLY A 190 -7.21 4.76 1.64
CA GLY A 190 -6.42 5.98 1.60
C GLY A 190 -7.25 7.16 2.08
N ILE A 191 -6.75 7.89 3.09
CA ILE A 191 -7.42 9.05 3.66
C ILE A 191 -6.60 10.32 3.44
N GLU A 192 -7.27 11.42 3.17
CA GLU A 192 -6.68 12.75 3.03
C GLU A 192 -7.09 13.62 4.22
N PHE A 193 -6.12 14.27 4.84
CA PHE A 193 -6.34 15.22 5.92
C PHE A 193 -6.83 16.55 5.33
N THR A 194 -8.08 16.92 5.61
CA THR A 194 -8.72 18.12 5.03
C THR A 194 -8.84 19.27 6.01
N GLY A 195 -8.84 19.00 7.30
CA GLY A 195 -9.03 19.98 8.37
C GLY A 195 -7.82 20.10 9.31
N MET A 196 -6.59 20.08 8.78
CA MET A 196 -5.38 20.26 9.57
C MET A 196 -4.89 21.72 9.47
N PRO A 197 -4.74 22.43 10.60
CA PRO A 197 -4.13 23.77 10.62
C PRO A 197 -2.70 23.73 10.08
N PRO A 198 -2.21 24.82 9.45
CA PRO A 198 -0.85 24.87 8.91
C PRO A 198 0.24 24.50 9.92
N GLU A 199 0.14 25.00 11.15
CA GLU A 199 1.08 24.71 12.23
C GLU A 199 1.10 23.21 12.62
N ALA A 200 -0.08 22.56 12.64
CA ALA A 200 -0.18 21.12 12.89
C ALA A 200 0.44 20.31 11.76
N LYS A 201 0.34 20.82 10.54
CA LYS A 201 0.94 20.19 9.36
C LYS A 201 2.46 20.27 9.38
N GLU A 202 3.01 21.41 9.76
CA GLU A 202 4.46 21.59 9.93
C GLU A 202 5.00 20.68 11.02
N ARG A 203 4.31 20.58 12.15
CA ARG A 203 4.67 19.66 13.26
C ARG A 203 4.60 18.19 12.83
N MET A 204 3.57 17.83 12.10
CA MET A 204 3.44 16.48 11.53
C MET A 204 4.61 16.16 10.60
N GLN A 205 4.98 17.10 9.71
CA GLN A 205 6.09 16.88 8.79
C GLN A 205 7.42 16.78 9.54
N ALA A 206 7.67 17.68 10.51
CA ALA A 206 8.88 17.64 11.34
C ALA A 206 8.99 16.30 12.11
N TYR A 207 7.89 15.79 12.66
CA TYR A 207 7.84 14.49 13.33
C TYR A 207 8.19 13.35 12.37
N LEU A 208 7.61 13.35 11.15
CA LEU A 208 7.88 12.34 10.14
C LEU A 208 9.34 12.34 9.70
N ASP A 209 9.93 13.52 9.53
CA ASP A 209 11.34 13.68 9.14
C ASP A 209 12.30 13.22 10.26
N THR A 210 11.87 13.26 11.52
CA THR A 210 12.65 12.73 12.65
C THR A 210 12.69 11.21 12.66
N ILE A 211 11.57 10.56 12.32
CA ILE A 211 11.45 9.09 12.35
C ILE A 211 12.06 8.44 11.10
N ASP A 212 11.86 9.05 9.95
CA ASP A 212 12.33 8.60 8.65
C ASP A 212 12.98 9.79 7.91
N PRO A 213 14.22 10.17 8.30
CA PRO A 213 14.87 11.34 7.75
C PRO A 213 15.04 11.20 6.23
N PRO A 214 14.84 12.27 5.46
CA PRO A 214 15.06 12.26 4.02
C PRO A 214 16.52 11.85 3.76
N LYS A 215 16.73 10.84 2.94
CA LYS A 215 18.07 10.35 2.58
C LYS A 215 18.86 11.53 2.01
N GLY A 216 19.82 12.02 2.81
CA GLY A 216 20.55 13.24 2.55
C GLY A 216 21.18 13.24 1.15
N ILE A 217 21.08 14.39 0.51
CA ILE A 217 21.93 14.77 -0.61
C ILE A 217 23.33 14.89 -0.01
N SER A 218 24.16 13.87 -0.19
CA SER A 218 25.59 13.96 0.11
C SER A 218 26.16 15.03 -0.80
N ASN A 219 26.46 16.20 -0.27
CA ASN A 219 27.29 17.16 -0.96
C ASN A 219 28.66 16.52 -1.18
N PRO A 220 29.18 16.40 -2.39
CA PRO A 220 30.57 16.08 -2.61
C PRO A 220 31.39 17.30 -2.21
N GLN A 221 32.29 17.12 -1.26
CA GLN A 221 33.45 17.98 -1.08
C GLN A 221 34.49 17.68 -2.14
#